data_114b16e587dc6987a2c30528c3c62ad9
#
_entry.id   114b16e587dc6987a2c30528c3c62ad9
#
_cell.length_a   1.000
_cell.length_b   1.000
_cell.length_c   1.000
_cell.angle_alpha   90.00
_cell.angle_beta   90.00
_cell.angle_gamma   90.00
#
_symmetry.space_group_name_H-M   'P 1'
#
loop_
_entity.id
_entity.type
_entity.pdbx_description
1 polymer ?
#
loop_
_entity_poly.entity_id
_entity_poly.type
_entity_poly.pdbx_seq_one_letter_code
_entity_poly.pdbx_strand_id
1 'polypeptide(L)'
;FPQNTTFAQANLMKCYYEKQDFANSEIYADKVLKNPKMDDKIKSDAQIIIARSAIKTNNDAKAKEAYAKLQKIAKGELAAEALYYDAYFKNKEAKFEASNKAVEKYSSTYSGYKYFGAKSLVVMAKNYYGLKDSFQATEILQSIIDNFTEFPDVVTECQTELDKIKAEEAKTNSSVTK
;
A
#
# COMPACT_ATOMS: atom_id res chain seq x y z
N PHE A 1 20.58 -13.07 29.80
CA PHE A 1 21.49 -12.31 28.94
C PHE A 1 20.64 -11.33 28.12
N PRO A 2 20.89 -9.98 28.16
CA PRO A 2 20.08 -8.98 27.46
C PRO A 2 19.97 -9.19 25.95
N GLN A 3 20.99 -9.77 25.32
CA GLN A 3 21.02 -10.08 23.91
C GLN A 3 19.97 -11.15 23.50
N ASN A 4 19.73 -12.13 24.36
CA ASN A 4 18.74 -13.17 24.10
C ASN A 4 17.29 -12.60 24.16
N THR A 5 17.04 -11.61 25.02
CA THR A 5 15.75 -10.96 25.13
C THR A 5 15.41 -10.16 23.87
N THR A 6 16.40 -9.45 23.31
CA THR A 6 16.24 -8.67 22.06
C THR A 6 15.90 -9.57 20.89
N PHE A 7 16.66 -10.64 20.71
CA PHE A 7 16.41 -11.64 19.68
C PHE A 7 15.06 -12.34 19.84
N ALA A 8 14.71 -12.72 21.08
CA ALA A 8 13.45 -13.37 21.37
C ALA A 8 12.24 -12.46 21.05
N GLN A 9 12.31 -11.17 21.38
CA GLN A 9 11.24 -10.21 21.06
C GLN A 9 11.01 -10.07 19.56
N ALA A 10 12.09 -9.95 18.75
CA ALA A 10 11.99 -9.85 17.30
C ALA A 10 11.40 -11.13 16.68
N ASN A 11 11.78 -12.31 17.17
CA ASN A 11 11.23 -13.58 16.69
C ASN A 11 9.77 -13.77 17.09
N LEU A 12 9.40 -13.46 18.32
CA LEU A 12 8.01 -13.55 18.78
C LEU A 12 7.09 -12.62 17.98
N MET A 13 7.51 -11.41 17.70
CA MET A 13 6.80 -10.49 16.82
C MET A 13 6.45 -11.13 15.48
N LYS A 14 7.45 -11.73 14.81
CA LYS A 14 7.27 -12.40 13.51
C LYS A 14 6.38 -13.64 13.63
N CYS A 15 6.62 -14.50 14.61
CA CYS A 15 5.82 -15.71 14.83
C CYS A 15 4.34 -15.41 15.06
N TYR A 16 4.03 -14.40 15.88
CA TYR A 16 2.64 -14.00 16.11
C TYR A 16 2.00 -13.43 14.86
N TYR A 17 2.74 -12.64 14.06
CA TYR A 17 2.25 -12.11 12.80
C TYR A 17 1.92 -13.23 11.81
N GLU A 18 2.79 -14.23 11.64
CA GLU A 18 2.55 -15.38 10.78
C GLU A 18 1.35 -16.22 11.22
N LYS A 19 1.12 -16.31 12.53
CA LYS A 19 -0.08 -16.94 13.10
C LYS A 19 -1.34 -16.09 13.02
N GLN A 20 -1.26 -14.89 12.44
CA GLN A 20 -2.32 -13.89 12.38
C GLN A 20 -2.82 -13.42 13.75
N ASP A 21 -2.04 -13.64 14.80
CA ASP A 21 -2.26 -13.06 16.12
C ASP A 21 -1.70 -11.63 16.15
N PHE A 22 -2.42 -10.73 15.50
CA PHE A 22 -1.98 -9.35 15.30
C PHE A 22 -1.83 -8.59 16.62
N ALA A 23 -2.67 -8.89 17.62
CA ALA A 23 -2.60 -8.25 18.93
C ALA A 23 -1.27 -8.53 19.63
N ASN A 24 -0.88 -9.79 19.75
CA ASN A 24 0.39 -10.17 20.36
C ASN A 24 1.58 -9.75 19.48
N SER A 25 1.46 -9.84 18.16
CA SER A 25 2.49 -9.36 17.23
C SER A 25 2.82 -7.89 17.46
N GLU A 26 1.81 -7.03 17.60
CA GLU A 26 1.98 -5.60 17.87
C GLU A 26 2.61 -5.32 19.25
N ILE A 27 2.22 -6.07 20.28
CA ILE A 27 2.84 -5.93 21.62
C ILE A 27 4.36 -6.16 21.53
N TYR A 28 4.80 -7.16 20.78
CA TYR A 28 6.23 -7.44 20.62
C TYR A 28 6.90 -6.47 19.65
N ALA A 29 6.21 -5.99 18.61
CA ALA A 29 6.70 -4.93 17.74
C ALA A 29 6.97 -3.63 18.51
N ASP A 30 6.06 -3.24 19.40
CA ASP A 30 6.25 -2.08 20.29
C ASP A 30 7.45 -2.23 21.22
N LYS A 31 7.68 -3.43 21.77
CA LYS A 31 8.87 -3.71 22.58
C LYS A 31 10.16 -3.55 21.77
N VAL A 32 10.15 -4.04 20.51
CA VAL A 32 11.26 -3.89 19.57
C VAL A 32 11.54 -2.41 19.28
N LEU A 33 10.51 -1.63 18.97
CA LEU A 33 10.65 -0.21 18.64
C LEU A 33 11.14 0.65 19.82
N LYS A 34 10.75 0.30 21.04
CA LYS A 34 11.18 1.00 22.27
C LYS A 34 12.59 0.62 22.73
N ASN A 35 13.17 -0.45 22.18
CA ASN A 35 14.50 -0.89 22.58
C ASN A 35 15.60 -0.10 21.82
N PRO A 36 16.42 0.73 22.50
CA PRO A 36 17.43 1.54 21.84
C PRO A 36 18.59 0.72 21.25
N LYS A 37 18.72 -0.55 21.64
CA LYS A 37 19.76 -1.47 21.14
C LYS A 37 19.37 -2.19 19.85
N MET A 38 18.11 -2.03 19.39
CA MET A 38 17.67 -2.60 18.12
C MET A 38 18.23 -1.80 16.95
N ASP A 39 18.73 -2.49 15.94
CA ASP A 39 19.14 -1.88 14.68
C ASP A 39 17.95 -1.39 13.84
N ASP A 40 18.22 -0.52 12.87
CA ASP A 40 17.19 0.07 12.02
C ASP A 40 16.46 -0.95 11.15
N LYS A 41 17.11 -2.05 10.79
CA LYS A 41 16.48 -3.12 10.02
C LYS A 41 15.40 -3.82 10.85
N ILE A 42 15.72 -4.20 12.08
CA ILE A 42 14.75 -4.84 12.98
C ILE A 42 13.62 -3.88 13.35
N LYS A 43 13.92 -2.58 13.53
CA LYS A 43 12.89 -1.55 13.72
C LYS A 43 11.99 -1.39 12.49
N SER A 44 12.55 -1.45 11.29
CA SER A 44 11.75 -1.46 10.05
C SER A 44 10.86 -2.69 9.96
N ASP A 45 11.37 -3.87 10.33
CA ASP A 45 10.56 -5.10 10.41
C ASP A 45 9.42 -4.98 11.43
N ALA A 46 9.66 -4.34 12.58
CA ALA A 46 8.61 -4.11 13.57
C ALA A 46 7.56 -3.10 13.05
N GLN A 47 8.01 -2.03 12.43
CA GLN A 47 7.11 -0.99 11.93
C GLN A 47 6.24 -1.49 10.78
N ILE A 48 6.79 -2.32 9.85
CA ILE A 48 5.99 -2.92 8.78
C ILE A 48 4.95 -3.92 9.30
N ILE A 49 5.29 -4.70 10.33
CA ILE A 49 4.35 -5.63 10.96
C ILE A 49 3.16 -4.86 11.54
N ILE A 50 3.39 -3.76 12.25
CA ILE A 50 2.30 -2.90 12.76
C ILE A 50 1.44 -2.37 11.61
N ALA A 51 2.07 -1.87 10.55
CA ALA A 51 1.37 -1.32 9.39
C ALA A 51 0.49 -2.38 8.69
N ARG A 52 1.07 -3.54 8.39
CA ARG A 52 0.36 -4.64 7.72
C ARG A 52 -0.73 -5.26 8.61
N SER A 53 -0.49 -5.37 9.92
CA SER A 53 -1.50 -5.81 10.90
C SER A 53 -2.70 -4.86 10.91
N ALA A 54 -2.45 -3.55 10.88
CA ALA A 54 -3.49 -2.54 10.82
C ALA A 54 -4.31 -2.62 9.52
N ILE A 55 -3.67 -2.89 8.37
CA ILE A 55 -4.38 -3.16 7.10
C ILE A 55 -5.27 -4.41 7.24
N LYS A 56 -4.72 -5.50 7.79
CA LYS A 56 -5.47 -6.78 7.94
C LYS A 56 -6.67 -6.66 8.89
N THR A 57 -6.59 -5.75 9.85
CA THR A 57 -7.67 -5.48 10.82
C THR A 57 -8.55 -4.28 10.42
N ASN A 58 -8.42 -3.77 9.20
CA ASN A 58 -9.16 -2.62 8.66
C ASN A 58 -9.05 -1.35 9.53
N ASN A 59 -7.91 -1.16 10.19
CA ASN A 59 -7.62 0.05 10.96
C ASN A 59 -6.80 1.04 10.12
N ASP A 60 -7.47 1.75 9.23
CA ASP A 60 -6.81 2.68 8.29
C ASP A 60 -6.02 3.80 8.98
N ALA A 61 -6.53 4.34 10.10
CA ALA A 61 -5.84 5.41 10.82
C ALA A 61 -4.48 4.93 11.35
N LYS A 62 -4.45 3.76 11.97
CA LYS A 62 -3.23 3.14 12.48
C LYS A 62 -2.29 2.73 11.35
N ALA A 63 -2.84 2.15 10.27
CA ALA A 63 -2.05 1.77 9.10
C ALA A 63 -1.35 2.99 8.48
N LYS A 64 -2.08 4.07 8.25
CA LYS A 64 -1.54 5.33 7.72
C LYS A 64 -0.39 5.88 8.59
N GLU A 65 -0.59 5.94 9.90
CA GLU A 65 0.45 6.39 10.83
C GLU A 65 1.68 5.48 10.79
N ALA A 66 1.47 4.16 10.81
CA ALA A 66 2.54 3.18 10.80
C ALA A 66 3.37 3.23 9.51
N TYR A 67 2.72 3.33 8.34
CA TYR A 67 3.43 3.51 7.06
C TYR A 67 4.18 4.84 6.98
N ALA A 68 3.63 5.93 7.51
CA ALA A 68 4.32 7.21 7.58
C ALA A 68 5.58 7.17 8.46
N LYS A 69 5.56 6.40 9.55
CA LYS A 69 6.75 6.14 10.39
C LYS A 69 7.75 5.26 9.64
N LEU A 70 7.27 4.19 9.00
CA LEU A 70 8.10 3.27 8.21
C LEU A 70 8.86 4.02 7.11
N GLN A 71 8.22 4.94 6.41
CA GLN A 71 8.82 5.71 5.31
C GLN A 71 10.06 6.49 5.73
N LYS A 72 10.19 6.83 7.01
CA LYS A 72 11.34 7.59 7.55
C LYS A 72 12.57 6.72 7.79
N ILE A 73 12.39 5.41 7.98
CA ILE A 73 13.47 4.50 8.42
C ILE A 73 13.74 3.38 7.42
N ALA A 74 12.75 3.01 6.62
CA ALA A 74 12.85 1.89 5.71
C ALA A 74 13.68 2.20 4.46
N LYS A 75 14.26 1.15 3.89
CA LYS A 75 14.97 1.15 2.60
C LYS A 75 14.44 0.03 1.72
N GLY A 76 14.77 0.10 0.43
CA GLY A 76 14.42 -0.96 -0.51
C GLY A 76 12.91 -1.19 -0.63
N GLU A 77 12.52 -2.45 -0.63
CA GLU A 77 11.12 -2.86 -0.82
C GLU A 77 10.16 -2.30 0.24
N LEU A 78 10.57 -2.25 1.51
CA LEU A 78 9.73 -1.68 2.57
C LEU A 78 9.48 -0.19 2.38
N ALA A 79 10.46 0.56 1.86
CA ALA A 79 10.28 1.97 1.52
C ALA A 79 9.36 2.13 0.30
N ALA A 80 9.45 1.24 -0.68
CA ALA A 80 8.55 1.19 -1.83
C ALA A 80 7.10 0.91 -1.39
N GLU A 81 6.89 -0.10 -0.55
CA GLU A 81 5.57 -0.40 0.02
C GLU A 81 5.01 0.80 0.80
N ALA A 82 5.83 1.45 1.62
CA ALA A 82 5.39 2.62 2.39
C ALA A 82 4.97 3.79 1.49
N LEU A 83 5.66 4.01 0.38
CA LEU A 83 5.30 5.06 -0.58
C LEU A 83 4.02 4.71 -1.37
N TYR A 84 3.81 3.44 -1.71
CA TYR A 84 2.54 2.97 -2.27
C TYR A 84 1.38 3.28 -1.31
N TYR A 85 1.51 2.97 -0.02
CA TYR A 85 0.45 3.26 0.95
C TYR A 85 0.25 4.75 1.22
N ASP A 86 1.28 5.59 1.06
CA ASP A 86 1.12 7.05 1.08
C ASP A 86 0.19 7.51 -0.06
N ALA A 87 0.39 7.01 -1.28
CA ALA A 87 -0.51 7.27 -2.40
C ALA A 87 -1.93 6.73 -2.14
N TYR A 88 -2.04 5.49 -1.67
CA TYR A 88 -3.30 4.81 -1.35
C TYR A 88 -4.15 5.61 -0.35
N PHE A 89 -3.57 6.05 0.76
CA PHE A 89 -4.32 6.82 1.76
C PHE A 89 -4.69 8.21 1.27
N LYS A 90 -3.86 8.86 0.48
CA LYS A 90 -4.20 10.13 -0.18
C LYS A 90 -5.37 9.97 -1.14
N ASN A 91 -5.43 8.87 -1.91
CA ASN A 91 -6.59 8.54 -2.74
C ASN A 91 -7.86 8.37 -1.90
N LYS A 92 -7.80 7.59 -0.81
CA LYS A 92 -8.95 7.40 0.12
C LYS A 92 -9.45 8.71 0.73
N GLU A 93 -8.59 9.71 0.87
CA GLU A 93 -8.91 11.04 1.36
C GLU A 93 -9.34 12.01 0.22
N ALA A 94 -9.55 11.50 -0.99
CA ALA A 94 -9.85 12.27 -2.19
C ALA A 94 -8.81 13.38 -2.52
N LYS A 95 -7.56 13.22 -2.06
CA LYS A 95 -6.41 14.08 -2.37
C LYS A 95 -5.72 13.59 -3.64
N PHE A 96 -6.43 13.55 -4.74
CA PHE A 96 -6.03 12.85 -5.97
C PHE A 96 -4.72 13.35 -6.56
N GLU A 97 -4.52 14.67 -6.66
CA GLU A 97 -3.29 15.24 -7.21
C GLU A 97 -2.07 14.94 -6.31
N ALA A 98 -2.27 14.99 -4.98
CA ALA A 98 -1.21 14.65 -4.03
C ALA A 98 -0.89 13.15 -4.04
N SER A 99 -1.89 12.31 -4.31
CA SER A 99 -1.73 10.87 -4.54
C SER A 99 -0.94 10.61 -5.83
N ASN A 100 -1.28 11.27 -6.94
CA ASN A 100 -0.53 11.16 -8.21
C ASN A 100 0.93 11.53 -8.05
N LYS A 101 1.25 12.60 -7.35
CA LYS A 101 2.65 12.97 -7.03
C LYS A 101 3.39 11.88 -6.26
N ALA A 102 2.72 11.16 -5.37
CA ALA A 102 3.33 10.03 -4.66
C ALA A 102 3.59 8.84 -5.61
N VAL A 103 2.68 8.56 -6.56
CA VAL A 103 2.88 7.53 -7.60
C VAL A 103 4.03 7.90 -8.55
N GLU A 104 4.11 9.14 -9.00
CA GLU A 104 5.22 9.63 -9.83
C GLU A 104 6.57 9.49 -9.10
N LYS A 105 6.61 9.85 -7.82
CA LYS A 105 7.79 9.63 -6.98
C LYS A 105 8.12 8.14 -6.86
N TYR A 106 7.11 7.27 -6.74
CA TYR A 106 7.32 5.82 -6.75
C TYR A 106 8.01 5.38 -8.04
N SER A 107 7.46 5.76 -9.17
CA SER A 107 7.97 5.39 -10.51
C SER A 107 9.41 5.84 -10.73
N SER A 108 9.78 7.02 -10.23
CA SER A 108 11.14 7.54 -10.36
C SER A 108 12.16 6.91 -9.39
N THR A 109 11.71 6.44 -8.21
CA THR A 109 12.63 6.02 -7.13
C THR A 109 12.67 4.50 -6.95
N TYR A 110 11.55 3.81 -7.20
CA TYR A 110 11.34 2.41 -6.84
C TYR A 110 10.83 1.53 -8.00
N SER A 111 11.10 1.92 -9.25
CA SER A 111 10.66 1.19 -10.46
C SER A 111 11.04 -0.30 -10.50
N GLY A 112 12.08 -0.71 -9.78
CA GLY A 112 12.49 -2.11 -9.66
C GLY A 112 11.55 -3.00 -8.84
N TYR A 113 10.68 -2.41 -8.00
CA TYR A 113 9.72 -3.15 -7.16
C TYR A 113 8.36 -3.21 -7.87
N LYS A 114 8.27 -4.05 -8.89
CA LYS A 114 7.17 -4.10 -9.86
C LYS A 114 5.79 -4.29 -9.24
N TYR A 115 5.63 -5.12 -8.22
CA TYR A 115 4.32 -5.39 -7.61
C TYR A 115 3.66 -4.13 -7.05
N PHE A 116 4.34 -3.42 -6.15
CA PHE A 116 3.83 -2.15 -5.63
C PHE A 116 3.81 -1.04 -6.68
N GLY A 117 4.64 -1.14 -7.72
CA GLY A 117 4.58 -0.28 -8.89
C GLY A 117 3.25 -0.42 -9.63
N ALA A 118 2.86 -1.64 -9.96
CA ALA A 118 1.57 -1.95 -10.58
C ALA A 118 0.40 -1.48 -9.71
N LYS A 119 0.43 -1.78 -8.40
CA LYS A 119 -0.59 -1.29 -7.45
C LYS A 119 -0.65 0.24 -7.36
N SER A 120 0.50 0.92 -7.47
CA SER A 120 0.54 2.39 -7.48
C SER A 120 -0.13 2.96 -8.74
N LEU A 121 0.06 2.32 -9.90
CA LEU A 121 -0.64 2.70 -11.13
C LEU A 121 -2.15 2.47 -11.04
N VAL A 122 -2.62 1.42 -10.35
CA VAL A 122 -4.06 1.25 -10.07
C VAL A 122 -4.59 2.43 -9.25
N VAL A 123 -3.85 2.88 -8.23
CA VAL A 123 -4.21 4.07 -7.46
C VAL A 123 -4.26 5.31 -8.35
N MET A 124 -3.30 5.48 -9.27
CA MET A 124 -3.28 6.60 -10.21
C MET A 124 -4.52 6.59 -11.14
N ALA A 125 -4.91 5.43 -11.65
CA ALA A 125 -6.13 5.29 -12.44
C ALA A 125 -7.38 5.71 -11.63
N LYS A 126 -7.49 5.24 -10.38
CA LYS A 126 -8.57 5.66 -9.47
C LYS A 126 -8.55 7.17 -9.20
N ASN A 127 -7.36 7.79 -9.11
CA ASN A 127 -7.23 9.23 -8.96
C ASN A 127 -7.76 9.98 -10.19
N TYR A 128 -7.38 9.57 -11.41
CA TYR A 128 -7.88 10.20 -12.65
C TYR A 128 -9.40 10.06 -12.76
N TYR A 129 -9.95 8.90 -12.42
CA TYR A 129 -11.39 8.72 -12.37
C TYR A 129 -12.06 9.67 -11.37
N GLY A 130 -11.47 9.84 -10.18
CA GLY A 130 -11.93 10.81 -9.17
C GLY A 130 -11.85 12.26 -9.67
N LEU A 131 -10.88 12.59 -10.50
CA LEU A 131 -10.72 13.90 -11.16
C LEU A 131 -11.61 14.06 -12.41
N LYS A 132 -12.47 13.09 -12.71
CA LYS A 132 -13.38 13.08 -13.86
C LYS A 132 -12.68 12.91 -15.21
N ASP A 133 -11.49 12.36 -15.20
CA ASP A 133 -10.74 11.95 -16.39
C ASP A 133 -10.84 10.43 -16.55
N SER A 134 -12.00 9.96 -17.01
CA SER A 134 -12.23 8.52 -17.22
C SER A 134 -11.41 7.96 -18.39
N PHE A 135 -11.05 8.79 -19.37
CA PHE A 135 -10.19 8.36 -20.46
C PHE A 135 -8.81 7.94 -19.93
N GLN A 136 -8.12 8.82 -19.19
CA GLN A 136 -6.83 8.48 -18.59
C GLN A 136 -6.94 7.29 -17.62
N ALA A 137 -8.01 7.23 -16.83
CA ALA A 137 -8.23 6.12 -15.92
C ALA A 137 -8.31 4.77 -16.64
N THR A 138 -9.09 4.67 -17.71
CA THR A 138 -9.27 3.43 -18.47
C THR A 138 -8.02 3.02 -19.23
N GLU A 139 -7.27 3.97 -19.84
CA GLU A 139 -6.00 3.71 -20.50
C GLU A 139 -4.95 3.13 -19.54
N ILE A 140 -4.83 3.70 -18.34
CA ILE A 140 -3.90 3.18 -17.33
C ILE A 140 -4.30 1.77 -16.89
N LEU A 141 -5.59 1.51 -16.61
CA LEU A 141 -6.07 0.18 -16.21
C LEU A 141 -5.80 -0.86 -17.29
N GLN A 142 -6.09 -0.52 -18.57
CA GLN A 142 -5.83 -1.42 -19.69
C GLN A 142 -4.32 -1.70 -19.82
N SER A 143 -3.49 -0.67 -19.72
CA SER A 143 -2.03 -0.83 -19.77
C SER A 143 -1.51 -1.76 -18.67
N ILE A 144 -2.08 -1.71 -17.46
CA ILE A 144 -1.69 -2.62 -16.37
C ILE A 144 -2.09 -4.06 -16.71
N ILE A 145 -3.30 -4.28 -17.21
CA ILE A 145 -3.80 -5.61 -17.62
C ILE A 145 -2.87 -6.23 -18.66
N ASP A 146 -2.41 -5.45 -19.61
CA ASP A 146 -1.60 -5.93 -20.72
C ASP A 146 -0.13 -6.17 -20.35
N ASN A 147 0.43 -5.41 -19.39
CA ASN A 147 1.87 -5.39 -19.13
C ASN A 147 2.28 -5.98 -17.78
N PHE A 148 1.36 -6.29 -16.85
CA PHE A 148 1.66 -6.79 -15.52
C PHE A 148 1.00 -8.14 -15.24
N THR A 149 0.97 -9.02 -16.23
CA THR A 149 0.32 -10.34 -16.19
C THR A 149 0.90 -11.27 -15.11
N GLU A 150 2.11 -11.00 -14.62
CA GLU A 150 2.74 -11.70 -13.51
C GLU A 150 2.06 -11.46 -12.14
N PHE A 151 1.15 -10.47 -12.04
CA PHE A 151 0.41 -10.13 -10.81
C PHE A 151 -1.10 -10.30 -11.02
N PRO A 152 -1.65 -11.53 -11.02
CA PRO A 152 -3.04 -11.81 -11.36
C PRO A 152 -4.05 -11.12 -10.42
N ASP A 153 -3.70 -10.88 -9.17
CA ASP A 153 -4.51 -10.12 -8.22
C ASP A 153 -4.67 -8.65 -8.63
N VAL A 154 -3.59 -8.02 -9.11
CA VAL A 154 -3.62 -6.65 -9.62
C VAL A 154 -4.41 -6.57 -10.93
N VAL A 155 -4.20 -7.52 -11.85
CA VAL A 155 -4.96 -7.61 -13.11
C VAL A 155 -6.46 -7.75 -12.83
N THR A 156 -6.85 -8.60 -11.88
CA THR A 156 -8.25 -8.77 -11.49
C THR A 156 -8.83 -7.48 -10.90
N GLU A 157 -8.08 -6.78 -10.06
CA GLU A 157 -8.49 -5.46 -9.53
C GLU A 157 -8.70 -4.46 -10.67
N CYS A 158 -7.77 -4.38 -11.63
CA CYS A 158 -7.87 -3.50 -12.79
C CYS A 158 -9.10 -3.82 -13.66
N GLN A 159 -9.37 -5.09 -13.93
CA GLN A 159 -10.55 -5.50 -14.72
C GLN A 159 -11.84 -5.08 -14.01
N THR A 160 -11.92 -5.29 -12.71
CA THR A 160 -13.08 -4.89 -11.90
C THR A 160 -13.33 -3.37 -11.95
N GLU A 161 -12.28 -2.57 -11.80
CA GLU A 161 -12.41 -1.10 -11.87
C GLU A 161 -12.75 -0.63 -13.29
N LEU A 162 -12.18 -1.24 -14.31
CA LEU A 162 -12.46 -0.93 -15.71
C LEU A 162 -13.92 -1.20 -16.06
N ASP A 163 -14.44 -2.36 -15.66
CA ASP A 163 -15.84 -2.73 -15.90
C ASP A 163 -16.82 -1.80 -15.16
N LYS A 164 -16.45 -1.39 -13.94
CA LYS A 164 -17.21 -0.40 -13.16
C LYS A 164 -17.27 0.96 -13.88
N ILE A 165 -16.14 1.48 -14.34
CA ILE A 165 -16.09 2.77 -15.05
C ILE A 165 -16.96 2.70 -16.31
N LYS A 166 -16.80 1.66 -17.14
CA LYS A 166 -17.60 1.46 -18.35
C LYS A 166 -19.10 1.38 -18.07
N ALA A 167 -19.49 0.70 -17.00
CA ALA A 167 -20.89 0.58 -16.62
C ALA A 167 -21.50 1.93 -16.15
N GLU A 168 -20.72 2.76 -15.43
CA GLU A 168 -21.16 4.08 -14.99
C GLU A 168 -21.29 5.06 -16.16
N GLU A 169 -20.35 5.03 -17.12
CA GLU A 169 -20.40 5.87 -18.33
C GLU A 169 -21.59 5.49 -19.23
N ALA A 170 -21.88 4.19 -19.41
CA ALA A 170 -23.03 3.74 -20.18
C ALA A 170 -24.36 4.24 -19.60
N LYS A 171 -24.50 4.29 -18.26
CA LYS A 171 -25.67 4.84 -17.58
C LYS A 171 -25.81 6.35 -17.83
N THR A 172 -24.69 7.08 -17.75
CA THR A 172 -24.68 8.54 -17.96
C THR A 172 -25.08 8.88 -19.38
N ASN A 173 -24.53 8.20 -20.38
CA ASN A 173 -24.84 8.40 -21.79
C ASN A 173 -26.28 8.07 -22.13
N SER A 174 -26.88 7.05 -21.51
CA SER A 174 -28.29 6.69 -21.73
C SER A 174 -29.27 7.67 -21.10
N SER A 175 -28.84 8.46 -20.10
CA SER A 175 -29.67 9.50 -19.46
C SER A 175 -29.66 10.83 -20.22
N VAL A 176 -28.65 11.08 -21.05
CA VAL A 176 -28.51 12.31 -21.86
C VAL A 176 -29.32 12.22 -23.17
N THR A 177 -29.68 11.02 -23.61
CA THR A 177 -30.41 10.77 -24.87
C THR A 177 -31.94 10.72 -24.67
N LYS A 178 -32.48 11.08 -23.52
CA LYS A 178 -33.90 11.28 -23.24
C LYS A 178 -34.21 12.76 -23.03
#